data_77857969eba28f91900a1b66603b1a5a
#
_entry.id   77857969eba28f91900a1b66603b1a5a
#
_cell.length_a   1.000
_cell.length_b   1.000
_cell.length_c   1.000
_cell.angle_alpha   90.00
_cell.angle_beta   90.00
_cell.angle_gamma   90.00
#
_symmetry.space_group_name_H-M   'P 1'
#
loop_
_entity.id
_entity.type
_entity.pdbx_description
1 polymer ?
#
loop_
_entity_poly.entity_id
_entity_poly.type
_entity_poly.pdbx_seq_one_letter_code
_entity_poly.pdbx_strand_id
1 'polypeptide(L)'
;MTTKPFFDAARVIAGGKLTQAQVDDLNKVVEKLAPSGKTTSDVGIDLITSFEGTRFNAYDDGVGVWTIGFGTIKYPNGVRVKKGDTCTEQQAETYLKNDLTKFEVAINKLVKVPLTQNQFDALASFTYNLGETNLANSTLLKKLNKSDYQGAADQFLVWNRAGGKVMKGLVRRREAERALFLKK
;
A
#
# COMPACT_ATOMS: atom_id res chain seq x y z
N MET A 1 3.04 -7.36 8.34
CA MET A 1 2.62 -7.75 9.71
C MET A 1 3.84 -8.02 10.55
N THR A 2 4.06 -7.31 11.65
CA THR A 2 5.11 -7.69 12.59
C THR A 2 4.66 -8.97 13.29
N THR A 3 5.36 -10.08 13.08
CA THR A 3 5.06 -11.38 13.70
C THR A 3 5.35 -11.40 15.19
N LYS A 4 6.10 -10.41 15.70
CA LYS A 4 6.53 -10.32 17.11
C LYS A 4 5.38 -10.43 18.12
N PRO A 5 4.27 -9.67 18.03
CA PRO A 5 3.16 -9.78 18.98
C PRO A 5 2.51 -11.17 18.99
N PHE A 6 2.45 -11.83 17.83
CA PHE A 6 1.92 -13.19 17.70
C PHE A 6 2.80 -14.21 18.44
N PHE A 7 4.13 -14.15 18.26
CA PHE A 7 5.06 -15.02 18.96
C PHE A 7 5.14 -14.71 20.45
N ASP A 8 4.99 -13.44 20.85
CA ASP A 8 4.96 -13.06 22.26
C ASP A 8 3.71 -13.63 22.96
N ALA A 9 2.55 -13.54 22.33
CA ALA A 9 1.32 -14.16 22.83
C ALA A 9 1.43 -15.70 22.92
N ALA A 10 2.00 -16.34 21.90
CA ALA A 10 2.23 -17.78 21.88
C ALA A 10 3.19 -18.23 23.00
N ARG A 11 4.24 -17.45 23.30
CA ARG A 11 5.14 -17.71 24.44
C ARG A 11 4.42 -17.65 25.79
N VAL A 12 3.54 -16.69 25.97
CA VAL A 12 2.72 -16.58 27.20
C VAL A 12 1.85 -17.82 27.38
N ILE A 13 1.18 -18.27 26.32
CA ILE A 13 0.33 -19.47 26.35
C ILE A 13 1.15 -20.75 26.61
N ALA A 14 2.38 -20.81 26.09
CA ALA A 14 3.29 -21.95 26.25
C ALA A 14 4.10 -21.94 27.56
N GLY A 15 3.78 -21.06 28.52
CA GLY A 15 4.49 -20.99 29.79
C GLY A 15 5.88 -20.35 29.74
N GLY A 16 6.13 -19.46 28.78
CA GLY A 16 7.31 -18.59 28.69
C GLY A 16 8.36 -18.97 27.66
N LYS A 17 8.47 -20.23 27.22
CA LYS A 17 9.39 -20.66 26.16
C LYS A 17 8.69 -21.53 25.13
N LEU A 18 8.99 -21.30 23.86
CA LEU A 18 8.58 -22.16 22.74
C LEU A 18 9.72 -23.11 22.41
N THR A 19 9.40 -24.37 22.17
CA THR A 19 10.35 -25.33 21.57
C THR A 19 10.57 -24.98 20.09
N GLN A 20 11.66 -25.47 19.50
CA GLN A 20 11.91 -25.25 18.06
C GLN A 20 10.75 -25.77 17.20
N ALA A 21 10.22 -26.95 17.50
CA ALA A 21 9.08 -27.52 16.77
C ALA A 21 7.83 -26.60 16.84
N GLN A 22 7.53 -26.02 18.01
CA GLN A 22 6.43 -25.06 18.17
C GLN A 22 6.69 -23.77 17.36
N VAL A 23 7.93 -23.29 17.33
CA VAL A 23 8.30 -22.14 16.50
C VAL A 23 8.09 -22.45 15.01
N ASP A 24 8.49 -23.64 14.56
CA ASP A 24 8.35 -24.08 13.18
C ASP A 24 6.87 -24.20 12.77
N ASP A 25 6.03 -24.76 13.64
CA ASP A 25 4.58 -24.84 13.39
C ASP A 25 3.90 -23.48 13.39
N LEU A 26 4.30 -22.58 14.29
CA LEU A 26 3.81 -21.20 14.29
C LEU A 26 4.25 -20.43 13.05
N ASN A 27 5.47 -20.65 12.56
CA ASN A 27 5.93 -20.08 11.29
C ASN A 27 5.06 -20.55 10.11
N LYS A 28 4.73 -21.85 10.04
CA LYS A 28 3.81 -22.37 9.00
C LYS A 28 2.42 -21.72 9.06
N VAL A 29 1.92 -21.46 10.28
CA VAL A 29 0.64 -20.75 10.47
C VAL A 29 0.78 -19.30 10.02
N VAL A 30 1.86 -18.61 10.38
CA VAL A 30 2.14 -17.24 9.93
C VAL A 30 2.24 -17.16 8.41
N GLU A 31 2.94 -18.11 7.76
CA GLU A 31 3.03 -18.20 6.30
C GLU A 31 1.67 -18.40 5.64
N LYS A 32 0.79 -19.20 6.23
CA LYS A 32 -0.60 -19.40 5.74
C LYS A 32 -1.49 -18.18 5.97
N LEU A 33 -1.22 -17.40 7.02
CA LEU A 33 -1.96 -16.18 7.37
C LEU A 33 -1.35 -14.92 6.73
N ALA A 34 -0.08 -14.99 6.30
CA ALA A 34 0.53 -13.94 5.50
C ALA A 34 -0.29 -13.78 4.20
N PRO A 35 -0.59 -12.57 3.77
CA PRO A 35 -1.24 -12.38 2.48
C PRO A 35 -0.38 -13.08 1.41
N SER A 36 -0.95 -14.12 0.78
CA SER A 36 -0.30 -14.77 -0.35
C SER A 36 -0.26 -13.77 -1.51
N GLY A 37 0.91 -13.19 -1.77
CA GLY A 37 1.03 -12.22 -2.84
C GLY A 37 2.23 -11.27 -2.67
N LYS A 38 2.41 -10.41 -3.64
CA LYS A 38 3.43 -9.36 -3.58
C LYS A 38 3.03 -8.28 -2.59
N THR A 39 4.03 -7.66 -1.97
CA THR A 39 3.91 -6.44 -1.17
C THR A 39 4.68 -5.31 -1.85
N THR A 40 4.37 -4.08 -1.51
CA THR A 40 5.04 -2.88 -2.02
C THR A 40 6.48 -2.85 -1.54
N SER A 41 7.43 -2.74 -2.47
CA SER A 41 8.86 -2.62 -2.14
C SER A 41 9.22 -1.19 -1.72
N ASP A 42 10.48 -0.99 -1.26
CA ASP A 42 10.96 0.35 -0.93
C ASP A 42 10.92 1.29 -2.15
N VAL A 43 11.14 0.78 -3.38
CA VAL A 43 10.96 1.58 -4.62
C VAL A 43 9.51 2.06 -4.77
N GLY A 44 8.54 1.22 -4.45
CA GLY A 44 7.12 1.61 -4.46
C GLY A 44 6.79 2.61 -3.34
N ILE A 45 7.36 2.45 -2.15
CA ILE A 45 7.22 3.39 -1.04
C ILE A 45 7.79 4.77 -1.45
N ASP A 46 9.01 4.81 -2.00
CA ASP A 46 9.64 6.03 -2.46
C ASP A 46 8.81 6.74 -3.54
N LEU A 47 8.25 5.98 -4.49
CA LEU A 47 7.36 6.54 -5.51
C LEU A 47 6.14 7.19 -4.87
N ILE A 48 5.46 6.51 -3.94
CA ILE A 48 4.27 7.03 -3.26
C ILE A 48 4.62 8.29 -2.49
N THR A 49 5.64 8.24 -1.64
CA THR A 49 6.03 9.35 -0.75
C THR A 49 6.49 10.58 -1.52
N SER A 50 7.06 10.40 -2.72
CA SER A 50 7.48 11.52 -3.59
C SER A 50 6.30 12.39 -4.08
N PHE A 51 5.08 11.88 -4.04
CA PHE A 51 3.86 12.59 -4.46
C PHE A 51 2.94 12.95 -3.29
N GLU A 52 3.08 12.31 -2.15
CA GLU A 52 2.31 12.65 -0.95
C GLU A 52 3.09 13.69 -0.12
N GLY A 53 2.38 14.72 0.33
CA GLY A 53 2.98 15.66 1.28
C GLY A 53 3.14 15.00 2.64
N THR A 54 4.32 15.08 3.24
CA THR A 54 4.56 14.54 4.59
C THR A 54 4.18 15.58 5.64
N ARG A 55 3.36 15.21 6.63
CA ARG A 55 3.03 16.04 7.78
C ARG A 55 3.21 15.28 9.07
N PHE A 56 4.22 15.67 9.85
CA PHE A 56 4.54 15.02 11.12
C PHE A 56 3.65 15.45 12.30
N ASN A 57 2.87 16.52 12.10
CA ASN A 57 1.83 16.95 13.04
C ASN A 57 0.46 16.67 12.41
N ALA A 58 -0.46 16.14 13.19
CA ALA A 58 -1.81 15.88 12.71
C ALA A 58 -2.49 17.17 12.25
N TYR A 59 -3.18 17.11 11.12
CA TYR A 59 -3.91 18.21 10.51
C TYR A 59 -5.33 17.78 10.15
N ASP A 60 -6.24 18.74 10.10
CA ASP A 60 -7.59 18.53 9.58
C ASP A 60 -7.55 18.58 8.05
N ASP A 61 -8.14 17.58 7.38
CA ASP A 61 -8.20 17.50 5.92
C ASP A 61 -9.21 18.48 5.28
N GLY A 62 -9.88 19.28 6.11
CA GLY A 62 -10.89 20.26 5.70
C GLY A 62 -12.32 19.72 5.73
N VAL A 63 -12.52 18.44 6.07
CA VAL A 63 -13.84 17.81 6.27
C VAL A 63 -13.96 17.16 7.66
N GLY A 64 -13.09 17.55 8.58
CA GLY A 64 -13.12 17.10 9.97
C GLY A 64 -12.43 15.77 10.23
N VAL A 65 -11.61 15.28 9.29
CA VAL A 65 -10.83 14.05 9.45
C VAL A 65 -9.38 14.40 9.77
N TRP A 66 -8.93 14.02 10.98
CA TRP A 66 -7.55 14.21 11.39
C TRP A 66 -6.64 13.22 10.71
N THR A 67 -5.61 13.75 10.08
CA THR A 67 -4.68 13.02 9.19
C THR A 67 -3.24 13.29 9.61
N ILE A 68 -2.33 12.31 9.48
CA ILE A 68 -0.91 12.43 9.85
C ILE A 68 -0.03 11.66 8.86
N GLY A 69 1.25 11.97 8.82
CA GLY A 69 2.23 11.30 7.97
C GLY A 69 1.96 11.50 6.49
N PHE A 70 1.77 10.43 5.77
CA PHE A 70 1.49 10.39 4.33
C PHE A 70 -0.02 10.24 3.99
N GLY A 71 -0.91 10.57 4.92
CA GLY A 71 -2.35 10.47 4.70
C GLY A 71 -3.04 9.47 5.64
N THR A 72 -2.35 9.01 6.68
CA THR A 72 -2.91 8.08 7.67
C THR A 72 -3.97 8.76 8.53
N ILE A 73 -5.15 8.16 8.61
CA ILE A 73 -6.28 8.60 9.43
C ILE A 73 -6.54 7.68 10.63
N LYS A 74 -5.91 6.50 10.61
CA LYS A 74 -6.06 5.47 11.64
C LYS A 74 -4.75 4.71 11.79
N TYR A 75 -4.26 4.63 13.01
CA TYR A 75 -3.01 3.91 13.34
C TYR A 75 -3.14 2.39 13.15
N PRO A 76 -2.02 1.65 13.08
CA PRO A 76 -2.04 0.19 12.95
C PRO A 76 -2.79 -0.54 14.09
N ASN A 77 -2.87 0.06 15.27
CA ASN A 77 -3.62 -0.47 16.41
C ASN A 77 -5.13 -0.18 16.35
N GLY A 78 -5.61 0.46 15.29
CA GLY A 78 -7.00 0.76 15.11
C GLY A 78 -7.51 2.08 15.72
N VAL A 79 -6.66 2.82 16.43
CA VAL A 79 -7.00 4.13 17.01
C VAL A 79 -7.00 5.20 15.93
N ARG A 80 -7.99 6.11 15.93
CA ARG A 80 -8.05 7.23 14.99
C ARG A 80 -7.03 8.31 15.36
N VAL A 81 -6.46 8.93 14.35
CA VAL A 81 -5.64 10.14 14.49
C VAL A 81 -6.52 11.25 15.07
N LYS A 82 -5.98 12.06 15.97
CA LYS A 82 -6.65 13.18 16.62
C LYS A 82 -5.79 14.44 16.61
N LYS A 83 -6.41 15.55 16.89
CA LYS A 83 -5.73 16.85 17.04
C LYS A 83 -4.59 16.76 18.07
N GLY A 84 -3.43 17.30 17.71
CA GLY A 84 -2.24 17.33 18.55
C GLY A 84 -1.36 16.09 18.48
N ASP A 85 -1.77 15.04 17.76
CA ASP A 85 -0.90 13.89 17.55
C ASP A 85 0.32 14.28 16.70
N THR A 86 1.47 13.65 17.00
CA THR A 86 2.72 13.84 16.27
C THR A 86 3.33 12.49 15.92
N CYS A 87 4.14 12.44 14.87
CA CYS A 87 4.91 11.24 14.52
C CYS A 87 6.30 11.61 14.02
N THR A 88 7.22 10.66 14.11
CA THR A 88 8.50 10.71 13.41
C THR A 88 8.34 10.26 11.97
N GLU A 89 9.36 10.52 11.13
CA GLU A 89 9.41 10.01 9.76
C GLU A 89 9.29 8.49 9.69
N GLN A 90 10.03 7.77 10.53
CA GLN A 90 9.98 6.31 10.61
C GLN A 90 8.59 5.78 11.03
N GLN A 91 7.90 6.51 11.91
CA GLN A 91 6.51 6.18 12.27
C GLN A 91 5.56 6.43 11.10
N ALA A 92 5.73 7.55 10.37
CA ALA A 92 4.93 7.85 9.20
C ALA A 92 5.07 6.79 8.10
N GLU A 93 6.28 6.30 7.84
CA GLU A 93 6.53 5.18 6.92
C GLU A 93 5.85 3.88 7.41
N THR A 94 5.95 3.59 8.71
CA THR A 94 5.29 2.42 9.30
C THR A 94 3.77 2.48 9.11
N TYR A 95 3.19 3.66 9.28
CA TYR A 95 1.76 3.88 9.06
C TYR A 95 1.39 3.71 7.59
N LEU A 96 2.18 4.27 6.67
CA LEU A 96 1.99 4.10 5.23
C LEU A 96 2.03 2.62 4.83
N LYS A 97 3.03 1.86 5.29
CA LYS A 97 3.14 0.41 5.03
C LYS A 97 1.91 -0.35 5.52
N ASN A 98 1.38 0.02 6.69
CA ASN A 98 0.13 -0.55 7.19
C ASN A 98 -1.08 -0.17 6.31
N ASP A 99 -1.18 1.08 5.90
CA ASP A 99 -2.28 1.56 5.06
C ASP A 99 -2.25 0.92 3.67
N LEU A 100 -1.07 0.58 3.14
CA LEU A 100 -0.89 -0.10 1.86
C LEU A 100 -1.41 -1.53 1.87
N THR A 101 -1.43 -2.22 3.00
CA THR A 101 -1.82 -3.64 3.11
C THR A 101 -3.17 -3.93 2.44
N LYS A 102 -4.18 -3.07 2.61
CA LYS A 102 -5.50 -3.25 1.99
C LYS A 102 -5.45 -3.17 0.47
N PHE A 103 -4.62 -2.27 -0.07
CA PHE A 103 -4.45 -2.10 -1.51
C PHE A 103 -3.64 -3.24 -2.12
N GLU A 104 -2.63 -3.74 -1.41
CA GLU A 104 -1.85 -4.92 -1.79
C GLU A 104 -2.74 -6.17 -1.91
N VAL A 105 -3.61 -6.38 -0.92
CA VAL A 105 -4.61 -7.46 -0.96
C VAL A 105 -5.54 -7.30 -2.18
N ALA A 106 -6.02 -6.09 -2.45
CA ALA A 106 -6.87 -5.81 -3.60
C ALA A 106 -6.14 -6.09 -4.93
N ILE A 107 -4.91 -5.62 -5.09
CA ILE A 107 -4.10 -5.85 -6.31
C ILE A 107 -3.87 -7.35 -6.51
N ASN A 108 -3.41 -8.06 -5.48
CA ASN A 108 -3.16 -9.50 -5.53
C ASN A 108 -4.44 -10.31 -5.87
N LYS A 109 -5.60 -9.83 -5.45
CA LYS A 109 -6.90 -10.44 -5.78
C LYS A 109 -7.35 -10.14 -7.20
N LEU A 110 -7.18 -8.91 -7.67
CA LEU A 110 -7.75 -8.40 -8.92
C LEU A 110 -6.89 -8.74 -10.14
N VAL A 111 -5.56 -8.75 -10.02
CA VAL A 111 -4.64 -9.08 -11.10
C VAL A 111 -4.55 -10.60 -11.26
N LYS A 112 -4.72 -11.08 -12.51
CA LYS A 112 -4.77 -12.51 -12.84
C LYS A 112 -3.57 -12.97 -13.66
N VAL A 113 -2.61 -12.08 -13.90
CA VAL A 113 -1.38 -12.35 -14.68
C VAL A 113 -0.15 -12.09 -13.84
N PRO A 114 1.00 -12.70 -14.15
CA PRO A 114 2.24 -12.43 -13.43
C PRO A 114 2.64 -10.96 -13.49
N LEU A 115 3.15 -10.45 -12.37
CA LEU A 115 3.70 -9.10 -12.27
C LEU A 115 5.17 -9.15 -11.88
N THR A 116 5.99 -8.27 -12.44
CA THR A 116 7.27 -7.91 -11.83
C THR A 116 7.05 -7.12 -10.56
N GLN A 117 8.09 -6.90 -9.76
CA GLN A 117 7.98 -6.04 -8.57
C GLN A 117 7.69 -4.59 -8.97
N ASN A 118 8.36 -4.08 -9.99
CA ASN A 118 8.12 -2.73 -10.50
C ASN A 118 6.67 -2.51 -10.97
N GLN A 119 6.07 -3.51 -11.61
CA GLN A 119 4.67 -3.47 -12.03
C GLN A 119 3.72 -3.44 -10.83
N PHE A 120 4.01 -4.25 -9.82
CA PHE A 120 3.22 -4.26 -8.58
C PHE A 120 3.31 -2.92 -7.86
N ASP A 121 4.51 -2.36 -7.70
CA ASP A 121 4.75 -1.08 -7.03
C ASP A 121 4.05 0.09 -7.73
N ALA A 122 4.07 0.11 -9.06
CA ALA A 122 3.33 1.11 -9.84
C ALA A 122 1.81 1.01 -9.63
N LEU A 123 1.27 -0.22 -9.59
CA LEU A 123 -0.14 -0.46 -9.26
C LEU A 123 -0.47 -0.09 -7.81
N ALA A 124 0.44 -0.33 -6.87
CA ALA A 124 0.28 0.07 -5.48
C ALA A 124 0.16 1.60 -5.36
N SER A 125 1.05 2.37 -6.01
CA SER A 125 0.97 3.84 -6.06
C SER A 125 -0.33 4.32 -6.69
N PHE A 126 -0.73 3.73 -7.82
CA PHE A 126 -1.98 4.06 -8.50
C PHE A 126 -3.20 3.81 -7.61
N THR A 127 -3.24 2.64 -6.97
CA THR A 127 -4.37 2.23 -6.14
C THR A 127 -4.44 3.00 -4.83
N TYR A 128 -3.29 3.34 -4.24
CA TYR A 128 -3.20 4.21 -3.07
C TYR A 128 -3.84 5.57 -3.34
N ASN A 129 -3.55 6.17 -4.50
CA ASN A 129 -4.06 7.49 -4.87
C ASN A 129 -5.54 7.49 -5.27
N LEU A 130 -6.01 6.46 -5.97
CA LEU A 130 -7.33 6.44 -6.60
C LEU A 130 -8.34 5.51 -5.90
N GLY A 131 -7.87 4.60 -5.07
CA GLY A 131 -8.67 3.58 -4.40
C GLY A 131 -8.87 2.31 -5.22
N GLU A 132 -9.19 1.22 -4.52
CA GLU A 132 -9.38 -0.12 -5.11
C GLU A 132 -10.55 -0.18 -6.11
N THR A 133 -11.62 0.54 -5.86
CA THR A 133 -12.80 0.58 -6.75
C THR A 133 -12.44 1.12 -8.13
N ASN A 134 -11.61 2.17 -8.19
CA ASN A 134 -11.15 2.73 -9.46
C ASN A 134 -10.24 1.75 -10.19
N LEU A 135 -9.32 1.07 -9.51
CA LEU A 135 -8.51 0.01 -10.12
C LEU A 135 -9.42 -1.10 -10.67
N ALA A 136 -10.35 -1.63 -9.88
CA ALA A 136 -11.23 -2.74 -10.26
C ALA A 136 -12.04 -2.45 -11.53
N ASN A 137 -12.50 -1.21 -11.70
CA ASN A 137 -13.30 -0.79 -12.85
C ASN A 137 -12.48 -0.26 -14.03
N SER A 138 -11.16 -0.11 -13.87
CA SER A 138 -10.29 0.52 -14.85
C SER A 138 -10.12 -0.29 -16.14
N THR A 139 -9.92 0.43 -17.25
CA THR A 139 -9.43 -0.17 -18.50
C THR A 139 -8.01 -0.68 -18.34
N LEU A 140 -7.21 -0.07 -17.44
CA LEU A 140 -5.87 -0.54 -17.06
C LEU A 140 -5.92 -2.00 -16.64
N LEU A 141 -6.75 -2.33 -15.63
CA LEU A 141 -6.86 -3.69 -15.11
C LEU A 141 -7.41 -4.66 -16.18
N LYS A 142 -8.38 -4.23 -16.98
CA LYS A 142 -8.96 -5.05 -18.06
C LYS A 142 -7.92 -5.44 -19.10
N LYS A 143 -7.03 -4.52 -19.49
CA LYS A 143 -5.92 -4.76 -20.41
C LYS A 143 -4.85 -5.65 -19.79
N LEU A 144 -4.45 -5.34 -18.55
CA LEU A 144 -3.47 -6.11 -17.81
C LEU A 144 -3.87 -7.58 -17.69
N ASN A 145 -5.12 -7.86 -17.32
CA ASN A 145 -5.63 -9.23 -17.19
C ASN A 145 -5.78 -9.99 -18.53
N LYS A 146 -5.59 -9.29 -19.65
CA LYS A 146 -5.44 -9.89 -20.99
C LYS A 146 -3.97 -10.03 -21.41
N SER A 147 -3.03 -9.82 -20.49
CA SER A 147 -1.58 -9.78 -20.73
C SER A 147 -1.14 -8.64 -21.68
N ASP A 148 -1.98 -7.62 -21.90
CA ASP A 148 -1.64 -6.39 -22.63
C ASP A 148 -0.94 -5.42 -21.65
N TYR A 149 0.31 -5.71 -21.30
CA TYR A 149 1.10 -4.91 -20.36
C TYR A 149 1.39 -3.50 -20.89
N GLN A 150 1.69 -3.38 -22.21
CA GLN A 150 1.93 -2.06 -22.79
C GLN A 150 0.66 -1.22 -22.81
N GLY A 151 -0.45 -1.79 -23.25
CA GLY A 151 -1.73 -1.09 -23.24
C GLY A 151 -2.22 -0.77 -21.82
N ALA A 152 -1.89 -1.59 -20.83
CA ALA A 152 -2.16 -1.29 -19.43
C ALA A 152 -1.32 -0.10 -18.94
N ALA A 153 -0.02 -0.06 -19.29
CA ALA A 153 0.88 1.05 -18.96
C ALA A 153 0.36 2.37 -19.52
N ASP A 154 -0.12 2.40 -20.76
CA ASP A 154 -0.63 3.62 -21.38
C ASP A 154 -1.92 4.13 -20.70
N GLN A 155 -2.66 3.25 -20.02
CA GLN A 155 -3.85 3.63 -19.28
C GLN A 155 -3.58 4.37 -17.97
N PHE A 156 -2.37 4.36 -17.42
CA PHE A 156 -2.06 5.25 -16.30
C PHE A 156 -2.31 6.71 -16.69
N LEU A 157 -1.91 7.13 -17.87
CA LEU A 157 -1.92 8.52 -18.32
C LEU A 157 -3.31 9.15 -18.42
N VAL A 158 -4.38 8.36 -18.51
CA VAL A 158 -5.75 8.90 -18.60
C VAL A 158 -6.29 9.36 -17.25
N TRP A 159 -5.65 8.98 -16.13
CA TRP A 159 -6.09 9.29 -14.76
C TRP A 159 -5.43 10.57 -14.22
N ASN A 160 -5.46 11.64 -15.00
CA ASN A 160 -4.76 12.90 -14.71
C ASN A 160 -5.71 14.08 -14.41
N ARG A 161 -7.00 13.80 -14.12
CA ARG A 161 -8.01 14.86 -13.92
C ARG A 161 -8.58 14.84 -12.50
N ALA A 162 -8.86 16.04 -11.98
CA ALA A 162 -9.66 16.24 -10.78
C ALA A 162 -10.63 17.43 -11.03
N GLY A 163 -11.89 17.29 -10.61
CA GLY A 163 -12.93 18.29 -10.89
C GLY A 163 -13.08 18.62 -12.39
N GLY A 164 -12.89 17.62 -13.27
CA GLY A 164 -12.96 17.77 -14.74
C GLY A 164 -11.74 18.45 -15.39
N LYS A 165 -10.77 18.96 -14.62
CA LYS A 165 -9.58 19.66 -15.11
C LYS A 165 -8.35 18.78 -15.04
N VAL A 166 -7.44 18.90 -16.03
CA VAL A 166 -6.12 18.23 -15.97
C VAL A 166 -5.26 18.90 -14.91
N MET A 167 -4.71 18.08 -14.01
CA MET A 167 -3.87 18.52 -12.89
C MET A 167 -2.41 18.16 -13.15
N LYS A 168 -1.52 19.15 -13.19
CA LYS A 168 -0.08 18.94 -13.45
C LYS A 168 0.57 17.93 -12.49
N GLY A 169 0.16 17.91 -11.23
CA GLY A 169 0.64 16.94 -10.24
C GLY A 169 0.24 15.51 -10.60
N LEU A 170 -1.02 15.31 -11.02
CA LEU A 170 -1.50 13.99 -11.45
C LEU A 170 -0.83 13.55 -12.76
N VAL A 171 -0.58 14.45 -13.70
CA VAL A 171 0.17 14.11 -14.92
C VAL A 171 1.54 13.54 -14.56
N ARG A 172 2.33 14.27 -13.75
CA ARG A 172 3.66 13.80 -13.31
C ARG A 172 3.60 12.46 -12.58
N ARG A 173 2.61 12.27 -11.72
CA ARG A 173 2.42 11.01 -10.98
C ARG A 173 2.15 9.84 -11.93
N ARG A 174 1.23 10.00 -12.85
CA ARG A 174 0.88 8.96 -13.85
C ARG A 174 2.05 8.63 -14.77
N GLU A 175 2.84 9.62 -15.17
CA GLU A 175 4.06 9.41 -15.95
C GLU A 175 5.10 8.60 -15.18
N ALA A 176 5.33 8.91 -13.90
CA ALA A 176 6.26 8.17 -13.04
C ALA A 176 5.78 6.73 -12.79
N GLU A 177 4.49 6.53 -12.49
CA GLU A 177 3.91 5.19 -12.33
C GLU A 177 4.01 4.36 -13.61
N ARG A 178 3.71 4.94 -14.78
CA ARG A 178 3.89 4.29 -16.08
C ARG A 178 5.35 3.91 -16.33
N ALA A 179 6.28 4.83 -16.06
CA ALA A 179 7.71 4.58 -16.24
C ALA A 179 8.20 3.42 -15.36
N LEU A 180 7.79 3.38 -14.09
CA LEU A 180 8.10 2.26 -13.19
C LEU A 180 7.48 0.95 -13.67
N PHE A 181 6.23 0.97 -14.12
CA PHE A 181 5.53 -0.21 -14.62
C PHE A 181 6.24 -0.85 -15.84
N LEU A 182 6.83 -0.03 -16.70
CA LEU A 182 7.56 -0.47 -17.91
C LEU A 182 9.04 -0.80 -17.64
N LYS A 183 9.55 -0.49 -16.47
CA LYS A 183 10.95 -0.79 -16.10
C LYS A 183 11.13 -2.30 -15.96
N LYS A 184 12.09 -2.82 -16.75
CA LYS A 184 12.49 -4.23 -16.72
C LYS A 184 13.27 -4.56 -15.46
#